data_d7c9680a6834a2fd65d642b4de7f4b9c
#
_entry.id   d7c9680a6834a2fd65d642b4de7f4b9c
#
_cell.length_a   1.000
_cell.length_b   1.000
_cell.length_c   1.000
_cell.angle_alpha   90.00
_cell.angle_beta   90.00
_cell.angle_gamma   90.00
#
_symmetry.space_group_name_H-M   'P 1'
#
loop_
_entity.id
_entity.type
_entity.pdbx_description
1 polymer ?
#
loop_
_entity_poly.entity_id
_entity_poly.type
_entity_poly.pdbx_seq_one_letter_code
_entity_poly.pdbx_strand_id
1 'polypeptide(L)'
;MSILVNKDSKVVIQGITGSEGQFHGDQMLDYGTNIVSGVTPGKGGMKTLDERVPVFNSVEEAVEKTGANTSIIFVPPPFAAEAVIEASYAGIELVVCITEGVPVQDMVKVKNVIDRNGTRLIGPNCPGIITVDECKLGIMPGFICKKGNIGVISKSGTLTYEAIDQLVNSGLGQTTAIGIGGDPIIGTTMKDCLELFENDSETEGVVIIGEIGGQMEIEAAHWAKKNMSKPIAGFIAGQTAPPGKRMGHAGAIVSGGNDTAKAKMEVLVDCGISVSESVADIGSLMKTLMN
;
A
#
# COMPACT_ATOMS: atom_id res chain seq x y z
N MET A 1 2.05 7.17 16.92
CA MET A 1 1.13 6.04 16.61
C MET A 1 1.28 5.73 15.13
N SER A 2 1.44 4.47 14.79
CA SER A 2 1.50 4.03 13.40
C SER A 2 0.12 4.10 12.74
N ILE A 3 0.08 4.30 11.44
CA ILE A 3 -1.18 4.25 10.69
C ILE A 3 -1.45 2.84 10.17
N LEU A 4 -2.69 2.38 10.28
CA LEU A 4 -3.27 1.14 9.76
C LEU A 4 -2.72 -0.16 10.36
N VAL A 5 -1.39 -0.33 10.50
CA VAL A 5 -0.78 -1.55 11.04
C VAL A 5 0.28 -1.26 12.09
N ASN A 6 0.36 -2.11 13.11
CA ASN A 6 1.32 -2.01 14.21
C ASN A 6 1.66 -3.42 14.75
N LYS A 7 2.43 -3.48 15.83
CA LYS A 7 2.81 -4.74 16.51
C LYS A 7 1.63 -5.56 17.04
N ASP A 8 0.46 -4.94 17.23
CA ASP A 8 -0.74 -5.60 17.77
C ASP A 8 -1.65 -6.14 16.64
N SER A 9 -1.32 -5.85 15.36
CA SER A 9 -2.05 -6.38 14.21
C SER A 9 -1.91 -7.90 14.14
N LYS A 10 -3.04 -8.62 14.19
CA LYS A 10 -3.09 -10.09 14.09
C LYS A 10 -3.38 -10.48 12.65
N VAL A 11 -2.41 -11.06 11.99
CA VAL A 11 -2.42 -11.26 10.54
C VAL A 11 -2.83 -12.67 10.15
N VAL A 12 -3.79 -12.78 9.21
CA VAL A 12 -4.08 -14.00 8.46
C VAL A 12 -3.54 -13.86 7.03
N ILE A 13 -2.84 -14.88 6.53
CA ILE A 13 -2.35 -14.95 5.14
C ILE A 13 -3.27 -15.83 4.32
N GLN A 14 -3.99 -15.26 3.33
CA GLN A 14 -4.73 -16.03 2.35
C GLN A 14 -3.81 -16.47 1.20
N GLY A 15 -3.87 -17.77 0.85
CA GLY A 15 -2.94 -18.39 -0.09
C GLY A 15 -1.60 -18.78 0.53
N ILE A 16 -1.55 -18.97 1.85
CA ILE A 16 -0.31 -19.23 2.63
C ILE A 16 0.48 -20.45 2.17
N THR A 17 -0.16 -21.47 1.60
CA THR A 17 0.52 -22.68 1.14
C THR A 17 1.09 -22.59 -0.28
N GLY A 18 0.86 -21.47 -0.97
CA GLY A 18 1.49 -21.15 -2.26
C GLY A 18 2.92 -20.64 -2.07
N SER A 19 3.73 -20.66 -3.14
CA SER A 19 5.14 -20.21 -3.11
C SER A 19 5.30 -18.80 -2.57
N GLU A 20 4.49 -17.86 -3.07
CA GLU A 20 4.52 -16.45 -2.65
C GLU A 20 4.07 -16.29 -1.20
N GLY A 21 2.98 -16.98 -0.81
CA GLY A 21 2.46 -16.95 0.56
C GLY A 21 3.47 -17.49 1.57
N GLN A 22 4.21 -18.53 1.24
CA GLN A 22 5.27 -19.07 2.08
C GLN A 22 6.49 -18.14 2.15
N PHE A 23 7.03 -17.77 0.99
CA PHE A 23 8.24 -16.92 0.93
C PHE A 23 8.05 -15.60 1.65
N HIS A 24 6.98 -14.87 1.33
CA HIS A 24 6.72 -13.59 1.97
C HIS A 24 6.21 -13.74 3.40
N GLY A 25 5.54 -14.85 3.72
CA GLY A 25 5.15 -15.20 5.08
C GLY A 25 6.36 -15.34 6.01
N ASP A 26 7.39 -16.06 5.58
CA ASP A 26 8.66 -16.16 6.32
C ASP A 26 9.31 -14.78 6.50
N GLN A 27 9.40 -13.98 5.43
CA GLN A 27 9.97 -12.63 5.49
C GLN A 27 9.19 -11.69 6.44
N MET A 28 7.86 -11.86 6.56
CA MET A 28 7.03 -11.10 7.49
C MET A 28 7.24 -11.56 8.93
N LEU A 29 7.34 -12.89 9.17
CA LEU A 29 7.67 -13.44 10.49
C LEU A 29 9.06 -13.00 10.96
N ASP A 30 10.05 -13.05 10.08
CA ASP A 30 11.43 -12.62 10.38
C ASP A 30 11.48 -11.12 10.70
N TYR A 31 10.59 -10.31 10.12
CA TYR A 31 10.46 -8.89 10.45
C TYR A 31 9.79 -8.64 11.81
N GLY A 32 9.15 -9.66 12.39
CA GLY A 32 8.42 -9.56 13.65
C GLY A 32 6.91 -9.34 13.51
N THR A 33 6.36 -9.47 12.31
CA THR A 33 4.91 -9.39 12.08
C THR A 33 4.18 -10.53 12.78
N ASN A 34 3.12 -10.22 13.51
CA ASN A 34 2.33 -11.18 14.27
C ASN A 34 1.37 -11.95 13.33
N ILE A 35 1.90 -12.96 12.63
CA ILE A 35 1.10 -13.87 11.79
C ILE A 35 0.49 -14.94 12.67
N VAL A 36 -0.82 -14.90 12.86
CA VAL A 36 -1.55 -15.82 13.75
C VAL A 36 -2.17 -17.01 13.02
N SER A 37 -2.34 -16.92 11.69
CA SER A 37 -2.98 -17.96 10.88
C SER A 37 -2.73 -17.80 9.39
N GLY A 38 -3.01 -18.87 8.65
CA GLY A 38 -3.12 -18.84 7.21
C GLY A 38 -4.39 -19.52 6.73
N VAL A 39 -4.81 -19.20 5.51
CA VAL A 39 -5.98 -19.80 4.88
C VAL A 39 -5.60 -20.36 3.51
N THR A 40 -5.97 -21.62 3.29
CA THR A 40 -5.98 -22.28 1.99
C THR A 40 -7.09 -23.32 2.01
N PRO A 41 -8.16 -23.15 1.19
CA PRO A 41 -9.27 -24.09 1.16
C PRO A 41 -8.82 -25.53 0.89
N GLY A 42 -9.33 -26.50 1.64
CA GLY A 42 -8.98 -27.91 1.57
C GLY A 42 -7.66 -28.30 2.27
N LYS A 43 -6.96 -27.35 2.91
CA LYS A 43 -5.71 -27.59 3.65
C LYS A 43 -5.81 -27.26 5.14
N GLY A 44 -7.02 -27.07 5.67
CA GLY A 44 -7.25 -26.86 7.09
C GLY A 44 -6.73 -28.00 7.96
N GLY A 45 -6.20 -27.65 9.13
CA GLY A 45 -5.58 -28.59 10.06
C GLY A 45 -4.08 -28.83 9.84
N MET A 46 -3.50 -28.32 8.73
CA MET A 46 -2.05 -28.31 8.52
C MET A 46 -1.38 -27.18 9.31
N LYS A 47 -0.07 -27.27 9.43
CA LYS A 47 0.78 -26.14 9.80
C LYS A 47 1.78 -25.84 8.70
N THR A 48 2.26 -24.64 8.63
CA THR A 48 3.21 -24.15 7.62
C THR A 48 4.21 -23.16 8.24
N LEU A 49 5.13 -22.63 7.44
CA LEU A 49 6.19 -21.74 7.91
C LEU A 49 6.93 -22.36 9.12
N ASP A 50 7.54 -23.54 8.90
CA ASP A 50 8.24 -24.34 9.91
C ASP A 50 7.36 -24.66 11.14
N GLU A 51 6.14 -25.16 10.90
CA GLU A 51 5.16 -25.53 11.93
C GLU A 51 4.68 -24.38 12.84
N ARG A 52 5.06 -23.13 12.52
CA ARG A 52 4.74 -21.94 13.34
C ARG A 52 3.31 -21.45 13.14
N VAL A 53 2.73 -21.63 11.96
CA VAL A 53 1.44 -21.02 11.57
C VAL A 53 0.40 -22.08 11.25
N PRO A 54 -0.75 -22.13 11.94
CA PRO A 54 -1.86 -23.02 11.62
C PRO A 54 -2.57 -22.58 10.34
N VAL A 55 -3.04 -23.54 9.55
CA VAL A 55 -3.79 -23.32 8.31
C VAL A 55 -5.26 -23.69 8.53
N PHE A 56 -6.16 -22.83 8.06
CA PHE A 56 -7.61 -23.00 8.10
C PHE A 56 -8.20 -23.09 6.68
N ASN A 57 -9.45 -23.54 6.58
CA ASN A 57 -10.15 -23.63 5.29
C ASN A 57 -10.82 -22.32 4.87
N SER A 58 -11.14 -21.44 5.83
CA SER A 58 -11.79 -20.15 5.58
C SER A 58 -11.22 -19.06 6.48
N VAL A 59 -11.43 -17.79 6.08
CA VAL A 59 -11.06 -16.63 6.91
C VAL A 59 -11.93 -16.55 8.16
N GLU A 60 -13.21 -16.88 8.06
CA GLU A 60 -14.13 -16.93 9.21
C GLU A 60 -13.61 -17.88 10.30
N GLU A 61 -13.23 -19.13 9.93
CA GLU A 61 -12.64 -20.08 10.86
C GLU A 61 -11.34 -19.55 11.49
N ALA A 62 -10.47 -18.92 10.68
CA ALA A 62 -9.23 -18.33 11.15
C ALA A 62 -9.48 -17.20 12.16
N VAL A 63 -10.43 -16.29 11.88
CA VAL A 63 -10.81 -15.19 12.79
C VAL A 63 -11.37 -15.73 14.11
N GLU A 64 -12.30 -16.69 14.05
CA GLU A 64 -12.88 -17.30 15.25
C GLU A 64 -11.84 -17.97 16.17
N LYS A 65 -10.84 -18.63 15.58
CA LYS A 65 -9.84 -19.39 16.33
C LYS A 65 -8.65 -18.54 16.83
N THR A 66 -8.30 -17.45 16.13
CA THR A 66 -7.08 -16.69 16.39
C THR A 66 -7.31 -15.23 16.75
N GLY A 67 -8.50 -14.71 16.44
CA GLY A 67 -8.81 -13.29 16.58
C GLY A 67 -8.06 -12.42 15.55
N ALA A 68 -7.78 -12.96 14.36
CA ALA A 68 -7.18 -12.20 13.26
C ALA A 68 -8.06 -10.99 12.92
N ASN A 69 -7.43 -9.81 12.75
CA ASN A 69 -8.10 -8.56 12.38
C ASN A 69 -7.57 -7.95 11.09
N THR A 70 -6.50 -8.52 10.55
CA THR A 70 -5.82 -8.03 9.35
C THR A 70 -5.57 -9.20 8.42
N SER A 71 -5.85 -9.04 7.11
CA SER A 71 -5.58 -10.06 6.10
C SER A 71 -4.60 -9.57 5.04
N ILE A 72 -3.72 -10.48 4.61
CA ILE A 72 -2.90 -10.27 3.40
C ILE A 72 -3.17 -11.37 2.39
N ILE A 73 -3.27 -11.01 1.10
CA ILE A 73 -3.73 -11.89 0.02
C ILE A 73 -2.61 -12.12 -0.99
N PHE A 74 -2.25 -13.40 -1.18
CA PHE A 74 -1.32 -13.91 -2.19
C PHE A 74 -1.98 -14.95 -3.12
N VAL A 75 -3.31 -14.94 -3.23
CA VAL A 75 -4.02 -15.86 -4.13
C VAL A 75 -3.92 -15.41 -5.59
N PRO A 76 -4.03 -16.32 -6.58
CA PRO A 76 -4.02 -15.96 -7.99
C PRO A 76 -5.14 -14.98 -8.39
N PRO A 77 -4.94 -14.17 -9.46
CA PRO A 77 -5.86 -13.09 -9.86
C PRO A 77 -7.34 -13.48 -9.97
N PRO A 78 -7.73 -14.66 -10.53
CA PRO A 78 -9.14 -15.03 -10.62
C PRO A 78 -9.86 -15.19 -9.28
N PHE A 79 -9.12 -15.36 -8.18
CA PHE A 79 -9.67 -15.63 -6.85
C PHE A 79 -9.45 -14.46 -5.88
N ALA A 80 -8.66 -13.44 -6.25
CA ALA A 80 -8.27 -12.37 -5.34
C ALA A 80 -9.47 -11.51 -4.89
N ALA A 81 -10.41 -11.21 -5.79
CA ALA A 81 -11.62 -10.47 -5.46
C ALA A 81 -12.49 -11.20 -4.43
N GLU A 82 -12.70 -12.50 -4.63
CA GLU A 82 -13.46 -13.33 -3.68
C GLU A 82 -12.75 -13.43 -2.32
N ALA A 83 -11.41 -13.50 -2.32
CA ALA A 83 -10.62 -13.51 -1.10
C ALA A 83 -10.76 -12.21 -0.29
N VAL A 84 -10.83 -11.03 -0.97
CA VAL A 84 -11.12 -9.75 -0.30
C VAL A 84 -12.53 -9.75 0.28
N ILE A 85 -13.52 -10.22 -0.49
CA ILE A 85 -14.93 -10.29 -0.07
C ILE A 85 -15.09 -11.22 1.13
N GLU A 86 -14.46 -12.40 1.09
CA GLU A 86 -14.46 -13.36 2.20
C GLU A 86 -13.90 -12.72 3.48
N ALA A 87 -12.74 -12.07 3.38
CA ALA A 87 -12.13 -11.39 4.53
C ALA A 87 -13.04 -10.29 5.10
N SER A 88 -13.70 -9.53 4.22
CA SER A 88 -14.64 -8.49 4.63
C SER A 88 -15.86 -9.04 5.37
N TYR A 89 -16.43 -10.15 4.90
CA TYR A 89 -17.55 -10.82 5.60
C TYR A 89 -17.14 -11.47 6.91
N ALA A 90 -15.89 -11.93 7.02
CA ALA A 90 -15.33 -12.47 8.25
C ALA A 90 -15.01 -11.39 9.32
N GLY A 91 -15.25 -10.11 9.03
CA GLY A 91 -15.02 -9.01 9.95
C GLY A 91 -13.58 -8.52 10.02
N ILE A 92 -12.75 -8.82 9.01
CA ILE A 92 -11.40 -8.26 8.90
C ILE A 92 -11.49 -6.74 8.69
N GLU A 93 -10.75 -5.99 9.50
CA GLU A 93 -10.74 -4.53 9.49
C GLU A 93 -9.88 -3.98 8.34
N LEU A 94 -8.72 -4.63 8.08
CA LEU A 94 -7.78 -4.24 7.02
C LEU A 94 -7.43 -5.44 6.16
N VAL A 95 -7.58 -5.28 4.85
CA VAL A 95 -7.12 -6.24 3.83
C VAL A 95 -6.00 -5.61 2.99
N VAL A 96 -4.92 -6.34 2.77
CA VAL A 96 -3.83 -5.98 1.86
C VAL A 96 -3.82 -6.98 0.70
N CYS A 97 -4.14 -6.54 -0.51
CA CYS A 97 -4.18 -7.39 -1.70
C CYS A 97 -2.96 -7.13 -2.57
N ILE A 98 -1.99 -8.07 -2.56
CA ILE A 98 -0.75 -7.95 -3.35
C ILE A 98 -1.00 -8.26 -4.82
N THR A 99 -1.96 -9.13 -5.10
CA THR A 99 -2.23 -9.71 -6.41
C THR A 99 -2.44 -8.67 -7.49
N GLU A 100 -1.69 -8.77 -8.58
CA GLU A 100 -1.86 -8.03 -9.83
C GLU A 100 -2.83 -8.77 -10.77
N GLY A 101 -3.55 -8.04 -11.63
CA GLY A 101 -4.40 -8.60 -12.67
C GLY A 101 -5.81 -8.95 -12.23
N VAL A 102 -6.27 -8.40 -11.13
CA VAL A 102 -7.67 -8.53 -10.69
C VAL A 102 -8.58 -7.78 -11.69
N PRO A 103 -9.63 -8.43 -12.24
CA PRO A 103 -10.51 -7.78 -13.20
C PRO A 103 -11.20 -6.55 -12.62
N VAL A 104 -11.27 -5.46 -13.41
CA VAL A 104 -11.90 -4.19 -12.98
C VAL A 104 -13.37 -4.40 -12.54
N GLN A 105 -14.12 -5.25 -13.25
CA GLN A 105 -15.52 -5.56 -12.90
C GLN A 105 -15.66 -6.24 -11.53
N ASP A 106 -14.68 -7.07 -11.17
CA ASP A 106 -14.68 -7.72 -9.86
C ASP A 106 -14.33 -6.73 -8.76
N MET A 107 -13.41 -5.79 -9.05
CA MET A 107 -13.09 -4.70 -8.10
C MET A 107 -14.27 -3.75 -7.85
N VAL A 108 -15.20 -3.56 -8.81
CA VAL A 108 -16.46 -2.83 -8.57
C VAL A 108 -17.32 -3.56 -7.53
N LYS A 109 -17.40 -4.90 -7.60
CA LYS A 109 -18.12 -5.71 -6.58
C LYS A 109 -17.44 -5.64 -5.22
N VAL A 110 -16.10 -5.81 -5.20
CA VAL A 110 -15.28 -5.67 -3.98
C VAL A 110 -15.56 -4.34 -3.29
N LYS A 111 -15.49 -3.23 -4.04
CA LYS A 111 -15.71 -1.89 -3.50
C LYS A 111 -17.07 -1.76 -2.81
N ASN A 112 -18.13 -2.26 -3.45
CA ASN A 112 -19.48 -2.25 -2.86
C ASN A 112 -19.56 -3.04 -1.54
N VAL A 113 -18.84 -4.15 -1.41
CA VAL A 113 -18.86 -4.99 -0.18
C VAL A 113 -18.05 -4.33 0.92
N ILE A 114 -16.81 -3.94 0.66
CA ILE A 114 -15.93 -3.35 1.67
C ILE A 114 -16.48 -2.03 2.22
N ASP A 115 -17.09 -1.19 1.35
CA ASP A 115 -17.69 0.07 1.78
C ASP A 115 -18.91 -0.15 2.71
N ARG A 116 -19.69 -1.21 2.49
CA ARG A 116 -20.82 -1.57 3.38
C ARG A 116 -20.37 -2.15 4.71
N ASN A 117 -19.32 -2.94 4.71
CA ASN A 117 -18.83 -3.64 5.89
C ASN A 117 -17.82 -2.81 6.71
N GLY A 118 -17.35 -1.67 6.17
CA GLY A 118 -16.35 -0.84 6.82
C GLY A 118 -14.93 -1.41 6.76
N THR A 119 -14.68 -2.41 5.89
CA THR A 119 -13.35 -2.99 5.68
C THR A 119 -12.48 -2.04 4.86
N ARG A 120 -11.27 -1.74 5.30
CA ARG A 120 -10.29 -1.01 4.51
C ARG A 120 -9.49 -1.98 3.62
N LEU A 121 -9.24 -1.58 2.37
CA LEU A 121 -8.43 -2.34 1.42
C LEU A 121 -7.22 -1.50 0.98
N ILE A 122 -6.02 -2.07 1.01
CA ILE A 122 -4.82 -1.59 0.33
C ILE A 122 -4.58 -2.45 -0.91
N GLY A 123 -4.37 -1.84 -2.06
CA GLY A 123 -4.29 -2.54 -3.36
C GLY A 123 -5.67 -2.66 -4.03
N PRO A 124 -5.83 -3.56 -5.02
CA PRO A 124 -4.90 -4.61 -5.46
C PRO A 124 -3.66 -4.07 -6.18
N ASN A 125 -2.79 -4.99 -6.65
CA ASN A 125 -1.56 -4.66 -7.38
C ASN A 125 -0.67 -3.69 -6.61
N CYS A 126 -0.31 -4.04 -5.38
CA CYS A 126 0.46 -3.20 -4.47
C CYS A 126 1.60 -3.98 -3.79
N PRO A 127 2.65 -3.31 -3.33
CA PRO A 127 3.72 -3.93 -2.55
C PRO A 127 3.36 -4.14 -1.07
N GLY A 128 2.21 -3.62 -0.63
CA GLY A 128 1.75 -3.70 0.75
C GLY A 128 2.04 -2.46 1.59
N ILE A 129 2.19 -2.65 2.88
CA ILE A 129 2.44 -1.61 3.89
C ILE A 129 3.52 -2.07 4.87
N ILE A 130 4.33 -1.14 5.33
CA ILE A 130 5.31 -1.38 6.39
C ILE A 130 5.31 -0.20 7.37
N THR A 131 5.03 -0.48 8.65
CA THR A 131 5.32 0.41 9.77
C THR A 131 6.65 -0.02 10.37
N VAL A 132 7.62 0.88 10.31
CA VAL A 132 9.02 0.52 10.59
C VAL A 132 9.20 0.10 12.04
N ASP A 133 9.90 -1.03 12.24
CA ASP A 133 10.14 -1.71 13.52
C ASP A 133 8.89 -2.26 14.22
N GLU A 134 7.72 -2.26 13.53
CA GLU A 134 6.47 -2.75 14.13
C GLU A 134 5.80 -3.85 13.31
N CYS A 135 5.51 -3.61 12.04
CA CYS A 135 4.74 -4.55 11.22
C CYS A 135 5.05 -4.38 9.73
N LYS A 136 5.30 -5.48 9.05
CA LYS A 136 5.43 -5.54 7.60
C LYS A 136 4.33 -6.43 7.03
N LEU A 137 3.51 -5.90 6.13
CA LEU A 137 2.51 -6.66 5.36
C LEU A 137 2.76 -6.48 3.87
N GLY A 138 3.35 -7.48 3.25
CA GLY A 138 3.63 -7.46 1.81
C GLY A 138 5.05 -7.80 1.45
N ILE A 139 5.43 -7.32 0.26
CA ILE A 139 6.67 -7.70 -0.42
C ILE A 139 7.79 -6.67 -0.28
N MET A 140 7.55 -5.52 0.39
CA MET A 140 8.59 -4.51 0.62
C MET A 140 9.75 -5.09 1.40
N PRO A 141 11.02 -4.87 0.97
CA PRO A 141 12.17 -5.35 1.71
C PRO A 141 12.39 -4.52 2.99
N GLY A 142 12.20 -5.14 4.16
CA GLY A 142 12.26 -4.41 5.44
C GLY A 142 13.63 -3.81 5.75
N PHE A 143 14.72 -4.38 5.21
CA PHE A 143 16.09 -3.92 5.45
C PHE A 143 16.44 -2.56 4.83
N ILE A 144 15.65 -2.06 3.87
CA ILE A 144 15.86 -0.71 3.30
C ILE A 144 15.25 0.38 4.16
N CYS A 145 14.34 0.03 5.07
CA CYS A 145 13.64 0.98 5.91
C CYS A 145 14.44 1.31 7.17
N LYS A 146 14.29 2.54 7.65
CA LYS A 146 14.83 3.00 8.92
C LYS A 146 13.75 3.80 9.65
N LYS A 147 13.59 3.58 10.96
CA LYS A 147 12.62 4.34 11.76
C LYS A 147 12.93 5.84 11.73
N GLY A 148 11.89 6.64 11.51
CA GLY A 148 11.97 8.09 11.47
C GLY A 148 10.57 8.72 11.47
N ASN A 149 10.44 9.87 10.81
CA ASN A 149 9.25 10.73 10.87
C ASN A 149 8.62 11.04 9.51
N ILE A 150 8.97 10.29 8.45
CA ILE A 150 8.43 10.52 7.10
C ILE A 150 7.43 9.43 6.72
N GLY A 151 6.21 9.83 6.34
CA GLY A 151 5.25 8.97 5.68
C GLY A 151 5.56 8.82 4.18
N VAL A 152 5.36 7.62 3.61
CA VAL A 152 5.55 7.38 2.17
C VAL A 152 4.27 6.79 1.58
N ILE A 153 3.76 7.39 0.50
CA ILE A 153 2.60 6.91 -0.26
C ILE A 153 3.02 6.74 -1.71
N SER A 154 2.83 5.55 -2.27
CA SER A 154 3.26 5.29 -3.65
C SER A 154 2.27 4.41 -4.41
N LYS A 155 2.10 4.68 -5.72
CA LYS A 155 1.41 3.79 -6.65
C LYS A 155 2.32 2.70 -7.20
N SER A 156 3.64 2.93 -7.17
CA SER A 156 4.64 2.02 -7.74
C SER A 156 5.38 1.26 -6.65
N GLY A 157 5.49 -0.06 -6.76
CA GLY A 157 6.31 -0.88 -5.87
C GLY A 157 7.79 -0.49 -5.93
N THR A 158 8.38 -0.49 -7.13
CA THR A 158 9.81 -0.22 -7.33
C THR A 158 10.21 1.19 -6.90
N LEU A 159 9.42 2.20 -7.27
CA LEU A 159 9.71 3.59 -6.88
C LEU A 159 9.49 3.84 -5.38
N THR A 160 8.66 3.04 -4.71
CA THR A 160 8.57 3.06 -3.25
C THR A 160 9.92 2.73 -2.62
N TYR A 161 10.58 1.66 -3.12
CA TYR A 161 11.87 1.22 -2.59
C TYR A 161 12.96 2.27 -2.84
N GLU A 162 12.99 2.86 -4.03
CA GLU A 162 13.92 3.94 -4.37
C GLU A 162 13.70 5.15 -3.45
N ALA A 163 12.46 5.60 -3.27
CA ALA A 163 12.16 6.75 -2.40
C ALA A 163 12.57 6.48 -0.94
N ILE A 164 12.32 5.28 -0.42
CA ILE A 164 12.74 4.89 0.92
C ILE A 164 14.27 4.95 1.05
N ASP A 165 15.00 4.39 0.09
CA ASP A 165 16.46 4.39 0.08
C ASP A 165 17.02 5.83 0.04
N GLN A 166 16.48 6.68 -0.82
CA GLN A 166 16.87 8.09 -0.91
C GLN A 166 16.60 8.88 0.39
N LEU A 167 15.49 8.60 1.06
CA LEU A 167 15.20 9.19 2.38
C LEU A 167 16.25 8.74 3.40
N VAL A 168 16.54 7.44 3.48
CA VAL A 168 17.51 6.89 4.44
C VAL A 168 18.91 7.43 4.18
N ASN A 169 19.34 7.52 2.91
CA ASN A 169 20.63 8.10 2.51
C ASN A 169 20.72 9.60 2.83
N SER A 170 19.59 10.30 2.89
CA SER A 170 19.50 11.71 3.31
C SER A 170 19.44 11.89 4.82
N GLY A 171 19.48 10.82 5.60
CA GLY A 171 19.42 10.82 7.06
C GLY A 171 18.00 10.89 7.62
N LEU A 172 16.99 10.69 6.79
CA LEU A 172 15.59 10.59 7.17
C LEU A 172 15.16 9.11 7.26
N GLY A 173 14.14 8.84 8.09
CA GLY A 173 13.55 7.51 8.19
C GLY A 173 12.02 7.58 8.05
N GLN A 174 11.38 6.41 7.99
CA GLN A 174 9.96 6.33 7.77
C GLN A 174 9.20 6.01 9.06
N THR A 175 7.99 6.59 9.22
CA THR A 175 6.98 6.08 10.14
C THR A 175 6.30 4.86 9.51
N THR A 176 5.64 5.09 8.38
CA THR A 176 4.96 4.06 7.60
C THR A 176 5.17 4.32 6.11
N ALA A 177 5.41 3.27 5.33
CA ALA A 177 5.37 3.31 3.88
C ALA A 177 4.22 2.45 3.34
N ILE A 178 3.40 3.03 2.46
CA ILE A 178 2.22 2.39 1.87
C ILE A 178 2.34 2.39 0.35
N GLY A 179 2.27 1.20 -0.25
CA GLY A 179 2.01 1.08 -1.67
C GLY A 179 0.51 0.89 -1.90
N ILE A 180 -0.14 1.87 -2.51
CA ILE A 180 -1.59 1.86 -2.71
C ILE A 180 -2.05 1.06 -3.93
N GLY A 181 -1.12 0.73 -4.84
CA GLY A 181 -1.41 -0.01 -6.07
C GLY A 181 -1.57 0.86 -7.31
N GLY A 182 -1.35 0.23 -8.48
CA GLY A 182 -1.38 0.87 -9.80
C GLY A 182 -2.62 0.54 -10.63
N ASP A 183 -3.62 -0.12 -10.07
CA ASP A 183 -4.85 -0.48 -10.77
C ASP A 183 -5.85 0.69 -10.84
N PRO A 184 -6.76 0.72 -11.83
CA PRO A 184 -7.75 1.77 -11.97
C PRO A 184 -8.73 1.90 -10.79
N ILE A 185 -9.05 0.77 -10.15
CA ILE A 185 -9.90 0.71 -8.96
C ILE A 185 -9.10 0.08 -7.82
N ILE A 186 -8.74 0.89 -6.85
CA ILE A 186 -8.05 0.49 -5.62
C ILE A 186 -8.91 0.77 -4.40
N GLY A 187 -8.55 0.16 -3.28
CA GLY A 187 -9.29 0.32 -2.02
C GLY A 187 -9.06 1.66 -1.36
N THR A 188 -7.82 1.94 -0.98
CA THR A 188 -7.40 3.17 -0.26
C THR A 188 -6.69 4.11 -1.23
N THR A 189 -7.15 5.36 -1.33
CA THR A 189 -6.61 6.35 -2.25
C THR A 189 -5.42 7.11 -1.63
N MET A 190 -4.70 7.86 -2.47
CA MET A 190 -3.62 8.74 -2.01
C MET A 190 -4.14 9.80 -1.02
N LYS A 191 -5.33 10.36 -1.28
CA LYS A 191 -6.01 11.29 -0.37
C LYS A 191 -6.28 10.65 1.00
N ASP A 192 -6.82 9.42 1.02
CA ASP A 192 -7.11 8.73 2.28
C ASP A 192 -5.85 8.49 3.10
N CYS A 193 -4.73 8.18 2.44
CA CYS A 193 -3.44 8.04 3.12
C CYS A 193 -2.91 9.38 3.65
N LEU A 194 -3.05 10.47 2.90
CA LEU A 194 -2.67 11.80 3.39
C LEU A 194 -3.46 12.21 4.63
N GLU A 195 -4.76 11.90 4.67
CA GLU A 195 -5.61 12.15 5.84
C GLU A 195 -5.15 11.37 7.08
N LEU A 196 -4.75 10.11 6.89
CA LEU A 196 -4.18 9.30 7.97
C LEU A 196 -2.85 9.88 8.46
N PHE A 197 -1.95 10.27 7.57
CA PHE A 197 -0.66 10.86 7.95
C PHE A 197 -0.78 12.24 8.59
N GLU A 198 -1.75 13.06 8.19
CA GLU A 198 -1.99 14.35 8.86
C GLU A 198 -2.37 14.15 10.32
N ASN A 199 -3.18 13.12 10.62
CA ASN A 199 -3.62 12.80 11.96
C ASN A 199 -2.60 11.98 12.78
N ASP A 200 -1.51 11.50 12.18
CA ASP A 200 -0.46 10.76 12.88
C ASP A 200 0.57 11.70 13.50
N SER A 201 0.67 11.70 14.82
CA SER A 201 1.58 12.58 15.56
C SER A 201 3.08 12.26 15.38
N GLU A 202 3.43 11.04 14.90
CA GLU A 202 4.82 10.66 14.66
C GLU A 202 5.29 11.04 13.26
N THR A 203 4.36 11.26 12.32
CA THR A 203 4.68 11.70 10.97
C THR A 203 4.79 13.22 10.91
N GLU A 204 5.92 13.74 10.47
CA GLU A 204 6.19 15.18 10.37
C GLU A 204 6.27 15.66 8.90
N GLY A 205 6.41 14.75 7.94
CA GLY A 205 6.39 15.06 6.52
C GLY A 205 5.97 13.85 5.70
N VAL A 206 5.55 14.05 4.45
CA VAL A 206 5.05 12.98 3.59
C VAL A 206 5.68 13.03 2.21
N VAL A 207 6.08 11.86 1.69
CA VAL A 207 6.49 11.69 0.30
C VAL A 207 5.37 11.01 -0.47
N ILE A 208 5.00 11.58 -1.63
CA ILE A 208 4.04 10.96 -2.55
C ILE A 208 4.72 10.61 -3.88
N ILE A 209 4.50 9.38 -4.33
CA ILE A 209 4.95 8.89 -5.63
C ILE A 209 3.73 8.54 -6.47
N GLY A 210 3.46 9.38 -7.45
CA GLY A 210 2.38 9.19 -8.40
C GLY A 210 2.89 8.77 -9.79
N GLU A 211 1.97 8.69 -10.71
CA GLU A 211 2.23 8.34 -12.11
C GLU A 211 1.22 9.00 -13.05
N ILE A 212 1.46 8.90 -14.35
CA ILE A 212 0.50 9.33 -15.37
C ILE A 212 -0.82 8.56 -15.29
N GLY A 213 -1.88 9.15 -15.84
CA GLY A 213 -3.22 8.57 -15.89
C GLY A 213 -4.04 8.82 -14.64
N GLY A 214 -5.36 8.93 -14.81
CA GLY A 214 -6.31 9.21 -13.75
C GLY A 214 -6.11 10.58 -13.07
N GLN A 215 -6.88 10.84 -12.00
CA GLN A 215 -6.94 12.13 -11.31
C GLN A 215 -6.55 12.04 -9.81
N MET A 216 -6.15 10.88 -9.33
CA MET A 216 -5.96 10.61 -7.90
C MET A 216 -4.96 11.55 -7.22
N GLU A 217 -3.82 11.84 -7.88
CA GLU A 217 -2.80 12.75 -7.36
C GLU A 217 -3.30 14.19 -7.32
N ILE A 218 -4.11 14.60 -8.31
CA ILE A 218 -4.74 15.94 -8.38
C ILE A 218 -5.77 16.10 -7.25
N GLU A 219 -6.62 15.10 -7.04
CA GLU A 219 -7.61 15.10 -5.95
C GLU A 219 -6.91 15.15 -4.59
N ALA A 220 -5.85 14.37 -4.41
CA ALA A 220 -5.02 14.36 -3.21
C ALA A 220 -4.35 15.73 -2.97
N ALA A 221 -3.81 16.38 -4.00
CA ALA A 221 -3.20 17.70 -3.93
C ALA A 221 -4.20 18.80 -3.52
N HIS A 222 -5.38 18.79 -4.13
CA HIS A 222 -6.44 19.76 -3.76
C HIS A 222 -6.94 19.56 -2.33
N TRP A 223 -7.01 18.32 -1.84
CA TRP A 223 -7.32 18.05 -0.45
C TRP A 223 -6.21 18.53 0.47
N ALA A 224 -4.95 18.20 0.14
CA ALA A 224 -3.77 18.59 0.91
C ALA A 224 -3.68 20.11 1.08
N LYS A 225 -3.88 20.88 0.02
CA LYS A 225 -3.89 22.36 0.06
C LYS A 225 -4.79 22.95 1.15
N LYS A 226 -5.86 22.25 1.51
CA LYS A 226 -6.87 22.75 2.45
C LYS A 226 -6.71 22.18 3.86
N ASN A 227 -6.12 21.02 3.99
CA ASN A 227 -6.21 20.23 5.22
C ASN A 227 -4.85 19.81 5.77
N MET A 228 -3.78 19.82 4.95
CA MET A 228 -2.47 19.34 5.36
C MET A 228 -1.64 20.44 5.98
N SER A 229 -1.11 20.21 7.16
CA SER A 229 -0.17 21.12 7.85
C SER A 229 1.29 20.70 7.67
N LYS A 230 1.51 19.43 7.28
CA LYS A 230 2.83 18.83 7.13
C LYS A 230 3.36 19.02 5.71
N PRO A 231 4.68 19.25 5.53
CA PRO A 231 5.28 19.37 4.20
C PRO A 231 5.14 18.08 3.39
N ILE A 232 4.92 18.25 2.09
CA ILE A 232 4.82 17.13 1.13
C ILE A 232 5.87 17.32 0.03
N ALA A 233 6.66 16.25 -0.21
CA ALA A 233 7.49 16.12 -1.40
C ALA A 233 6.85 15.13 -2.37
N GLY A 234 6.79 15.46 -3.66
CA GLY A 234 6.13 14.66 -4.69
C GLY A 234 7.02 14.31 -5.87
N PHE A 235 6.75 13.16 -6.48
CA PHE A 235 7.31 12.75 -7.76
C PHE A 235 6.21 12.10 -8.61
N ILE A 236 6.19 12.40 -9.91
CA ILE A 236 5.25 11.79 -10.86
C ILE A 236 6.02 11.04 -11.94
N ALA A 237 5.83 9.72 -11.99
CA ALA A 237 6.44 8.86 -13.01
C ALA A 237 5.77 9.02 -14.38
N GLY A 238 6.53 8.69 -15.44
CA GLY A 238 6.00 8.69 -16.82
C GLY A 238 6.13 10.01 -17.55
N GLN A 239 7.09 10.89 -17.20
CA GLN A 239 7.28 12.20 -17.83
C GLN A 239 7.52 12.12 -19.35
N THR A 240 8.08 11.02 -19.85
CA THR A 240 8.35 10.77 -21.28
C THR A 240 7.35 9.83 -21.94
N ALA A 241 6.25 9.48 -21.25
CA ALA A 241 5.28 8.53 -21.74
C ALA A 241 4.49 9.09 -22.93
N PRO A 242 4.38 8.35 -24.06
CA PRO A 242 3.58 8.77 -25.20
C PRO A 242 2.08 8.65 -24.87
N PRO A 243 1.23 9.58 -25.40
CA PRO A 243 -0.21 9.52 -25.22
C PRO A 243 -0.83 8.19 -25.73
N GLY A 244 -1.86 7.71 -25.04
CA GLY A 244 -2.63 6.52 -25.43
C GLY A 244 -1.93 5.18 -25.23
N LYS A 245 -0.68 5.17 -24.73
CA LYS A 245 0.06 3.92 -24.48
C LYS A 245 0.05 3.59 -22.99
N ARG A 246 -0.28 2.34 -22.66
CA ARG A 246 -0.16 1.82 -21.30
C ARG A 246 1.31 1.68 -20.90
N MET A 247 1.67 2.23 -19.74
CA MET A 247 3.04 2.26 -19.22
C MET A 247 3.16 1.43 -17.93
N GLY A 248 3.17 0.10 -18.08
CA GLY A 248 3.23 -0.84 -16.95
C GLY A 248 1.86 -1.04 -16.29
N HIS A 249 1.50 -0.23 -15.32
CA HIS A 249 0.24 -0.33 -14.59
C HIS A 249 -0.99 -0.17 -15.48
N ALA A 250 -2.09 -0.85 -15.12
CA ALA A 250 -3.34 -0.78 -15.87
C ALA A 250 -3.95 0.64 -15.89
N GLY A 251 -3.72 1.43 -14.84
CA GLY A 251 -4.16 2.83 -14.73
C GLY A 251 -3.20 3.86 -15.35
N ALA A 252 -1.97 3.46 -15.72
CA ALA A 252 -0.94 4.36 -16.22
C ALA A 252 -1.05 4.58 -17.73
N ILE A 253 -2.11 5.27 -18.16
CA ILE A 253 -2.38 5.63 -19.55
C ILE A 253 -2.72 7.11 -19.62
N VAL A 254 -2.01 7.88 -20.45
CA VAL A 254 -2.39 9.27 -20.76
C VAL A 254 -3.56 9.24 -21.74
N SER A 255 -4.75 9.59 -21.24
CA SER A 255 -5.99 9.62 -22.04
C SER A 255 -6.27 10.99 -22.63
N GLY A 256 -5.54 12.02 -22.20
CA GLY A 256 -5.63 13.41 -22.64
C GLY A 256 -6.01 14.37 -21.49
N GLY A 257 -5.68 15.65 -21.64
CA GLY A 257 -5.95 16.66 -20.63
C GLY A 257 -4.97 16.67 -19.47
N ASN A 258 -5.46 16.61 -18.24
CA ASN A 258 -4.68 16.84 -17.02
C ASN A 258 -4.02 15.58 -16.42
N ASP A 259 -3.98 14.48 -17.14
CA ASP A 259 -3.47 13.19 -16.66
C ASP A 259 -2.03 12.87 -17.07
N THR A 260 -1.35 13.82 -17.72
CA THR A 260 0.10 13.75 -18.01
C THR A 260 0.92 14.02 -16.75
N ALA A 261 2.16 13.53 -16.70
CA ALA A 261 3.05 13.80 -15.58
C ALA A 261 3.24 15.31 -15.39
N LYS A 262 3.47 16.06 -16.47
CA LYS A 262 3.68 17.52 -16.43
C LYS A 262 2.47 18.24 -15.82
N ALA A 263 1.26 17.96 -16.31
CA ALA A 263 0.05 18.61 -15.81
C ALA A 263 -0.19 18.29 -14.31
N LYS A 264 0.04 17.05 -13.90
CA LYS A 264 -0.04 16.68 -12.47
C LYS A 264 0.99 17.42 -11.63
N MET A 265 2.25 17.49 -12.08
CA MET A 265 3.32 18.20 -11.36
C MET A 265 2.98 19.70 -11.20
N GLU A 266 2.45 20.34 -12.25
CA GLU A 266 1.97 21.74 -12.19
C GLU A 266 0.90 21.92 -11.11
N VAL A 267 -0.11 21.03 -11.07
CA VAL A 267 -1.18 21.08 -10.05
C VAL A 267 -0.62 20.84 -8.63
N LEU A 268 0.32 19.90 -8.48
CA LEU A 268 0.97 19.66 -7.18
C LEU A 268 1.65 20.94 -6.66
N VAL A 269 2.43 21.61 -7.51
CA VAL A 269 3.11 22.87 -7.18
C VAL A 269 2.11 23.96 -6.82
N ASP A 270 1.03 24.14 -7.59
CA ASP A 270 -0.05 25.11 -7.33
C ASP A 270 -0.78 24.83 -6.01
N CYS A 271 -0.72 23.58 -5.55
CA CYS A 271 -1.27 23.15 -4.27
C CYS A 271 -0.28 23.25 -3.09
N GLY A 272 0.95 23.71 -3.32
CA GLY A 272 1.97 23.88 -2.28
C GLY A 272 2.79 22.62 -2.00
N ILE A 273 2.72 21.61 -2.86
CA ILE A 273 3.53 20.40 -2.79
C ILE A 273 4.83 20.65 -3.55
N SER A 274 5.98 20.39 -2.92
CA SER A 274 7.29 20.49 -3.58
C SER A 274 7.52 19.26 -4.46
N VAL A 275 7.84 19.48 -5.74
CA VAL A 275 7.95 18.40 -6.72
C VAL A 275 9.39 18.21 -7.16
N SER A 276 9.84 16.95 -7.21
CA SER A 276 11.13 16.56 -7.81
C SER A 276 10.92 16.06 -9.24
N GLU A 277 11.88 16.37 -10.13
CA GLU A 277 11.91 15.82 -11.50
C GLU A 277 12.49 14.41 -11.54
N SER A 278 13.23 14.00 -10.51
CA SER A 278 13.82 12.67 -10.36
C SER A 278 13.50 12.07 -9.00
N VAL A 279 13.15 10.79 -8.95
CA VAL A 279 12.96 10.08 -7.68
C VAL A 279 14.26 10.02 -6.87
N ALA A 280 15.42 10.06 -7.53
CA ALA A 280 16.73 10.07 -6.88
C ALA A 280 16.97 11.31 -6.00
N ASP A 281 16.27 12.40 -6.26
CA ASP A 281 16.41 13.66 -5.51
C ASP A 281 15.34 13.82 -4.40
N ILE A 282 14.41 12.86 -4.27
CA ILE A 282 13.26 13.00 -3.35
C ILE A 282 13.70 13.09 -1.88
N GLY A 283 14.77 12.37 -1.51
CA GLY A 283 15.31 12.40 -0.15
C GLY A 283 15.93 13.77 0.19
N SER A 284 16.71 14.35 -0.71
CA SER A 284 17.32 15.68 -0.53
C SER A 284 16.26 16.79 -0.52
N LEU A 285 15.22 16.68 -1.36
CA LEU A 285 14.09 17.59 -1.37
C LEU A 285 13.34 17.54 -0.03
N MET A 286 12.99 16.35 0.44
CA MET A 286 12.29 16.18 1.72
C MET A 286 13.13 16.72 2.89
N LYS A 287 14.44 16.46 2.89
CA LYS A 287 15.35 17.00 3.91
C LYS A 287 15.35 18.55 3.94
N THR A 288 15.28 19.17 2.78
CA THR A 288 15.19 20.64 2.69
C THR A 288 13.89 21.17 3.27
N LEU A 289 12.79 20.46 3.07
CA LEU A 289 11.47 20.84 3.59
C LEU A 289 11.33 20.64 5.11
N MET A 290 12.14 19.74 5.69
CA MET A 290 12.12 19.45 7.13
C MET A 290 13.01 20.40 7.96
N ASN A 291 13.86 21.21 7.31
CA ASN A 291 14.73 22.21 7.97
C ASN A 291 14.07 23.58 7.98
#